data_b61aadd2ac5ed75b376f4d83f91b3213
#
_entry.id   b61aadd2ac5ed75b376f4d83f91b3213
#
_cell.length_a   1.000
_cell.length_b   1.000
_cell.length_c   1.000
_cell.angle_alpha   90.00
_cell.angle_beta   90.00
_cell.angle_gamma   90.00
#
_symmetry.space_group_name_H-M   'P 1'
#
loop_
_entity.id
_entity.type
_entity.pdbx_description
1 polymer ?
#
loop_
_entity_poly.entity_id
_entity_poly.type
_entity_poly.pdbx_seq_one_letter_code
_entity_poly.pdbx_strand_id
1 'polypeptide(L)'
;MADNELAVANGNNFAANGASAVSHFFDTDTMDGKMALYNAMQTADKVDEHLNKPLHVTNVLAQAIEVVNQETGEVNTSTRVVIHAEEGDFAAASPALAHAFGNLFAIFGTPDTWNHPLVLKVVEKKSRRGFKFFDLELVSEKNRG
;
A
#
# COMPACT_ATOMS: atom_id res chain seq x y z
N MET A 1 -22.53 6.43 -7.54
CA MET A 1 -22.19 5.99 -7.42
C MET A 1 -21.61 5.49 -6.96
N ALA A 2 -21.62 5.41 -7.12
CA ALA A 2 -21.14 4.93 -6.61
C ALA A 2 -20.43 4.19 -6.61
N ASP A 3 -20.46 3.70 -6.70
CA ASP A 3 -19.75 2.93 -6.75
C ASP A 3 -18.56 3.15 -6.65
N ASN A 4 -18.40 3.47 -6.34
CA ASN A 4 -17.36 3.61 -6.23
C ASN A 4 -16.39 3.37 -5.14
N GLU A 5 -16.62 2.47 -4.22
CA GLU A 5 -15.72 2.03 -3.19
C GLU A 5 -14.51 1.32 -3.73
N LEU A 6 -14.64 0.68 -4.89
CA LEU A 6 -13.55 -0.06 -5.51
C LEU A 6 -13.11 0.61 -6.81
N ALA A 7 -12.59 1.80 -6.69
CA ALA A 7 -12.12 2.55 -7.85
C ALA A 7 -10.62 2.38 -8.02
N VAL A 8 -10.18 2.22 -9.27
CA VAL A 8 -8.75 2.24 -9.57
C VAL A 8 -8.23 3.65 -9.38
N ALA A 9 -7.22 3.82 -8.55
CA ALA A 9 -6.66 5.12 -8.25
C ALA A 9 -5.55 5.49 -9.22
N ASN A 10 -5.30 6.79 -9.39
CA ASN A 10 -4.08 7.23 -10.03
C ASN A 10 -3.07 7.64 -8.95
N GLY A 11 -1.80 7.85 -9.33
CA GLY A 11 -0.75 8.13 -8.38
C GLY A 11 -0.94 9.39 -7.56
N ASN A 12 -1.66 10.38 -8.12
CA ASN A 12 -1.81 11.66 -7.46
C ASN A 12 -2.81 11.63 -6.31
N ASN A 13 -3.81 10.73 -6.38
CA ASN A 13 -4.82 10.65 -5.33
C ASN A 13 -4.85 9.29 -4.64
N PHE A 14 -3.73 8.56 -4.70
CA PHE A 14 -3.61 7.33 -3.94
C PHE A 14 -3.74 7.64 -2.45
N ALA A 15 -4.57 6.87 -1.75
CA ALA A 15 -4.85 7.02 -0.32
C ALA A 15 -5.60 8.31 0.05
N ALA A 16 -6.12 9.05 -0.93
CA ALA A 16 -6.84 10.29 -0.67
C ALA A 16 -8.35 10.11 -0.66
N ASN A 17 -8.82 8.89 -0.80
CA ASN A 17 -10.25 8.60 -0.87
C ASN A 17 -10.91 8.67 0.51
N GLY A 18 -12.22 8.79 0.51
CA GLY A 18 -13.00 8.85 1.74
C GLY A 18 -12.95 7.56 2.54
N ALA A 19 -13.56 7.58 3.71
CA ALA A 19 -13.42 6.53 4.72
C ALA A 19 -13.82 5.13 4.27
N SER A 20 -14.71 4.98 3.30
CA SER A 20 -15.15 3.67 2.83
C SER A 20 -14.50 3.23 1.53
N ALA A 21 -13.64 4.06 0.96
CA ALA A 21 -13.06 3.77 -0.35
C ALA A 21 -11.79 2.98 -0.24
N VAL A 22 -11.56 2.13 -1.24
CA VAL A 22 -10.31 1.39 -1.40
C VAL A 22 -9.69 1.81 -2.72
N SER A 23 -8.47 2.32 -2.66
CA SER A 23 -7.69 2.68 -3.84
C SER A 23 -6.79 1.49 -4.20
N HIS A 24 -6.85 1.05 -5.46
CA HIS A 24 -6.10 -0.11 -5.90
C HIS A 24 -5.84 -0.06 -7.40
N PHE A 25 -5.03 -1.00 -7.87
CA PHE A 25 -4.68 -1.10 -9.30
C PHE A 25 -4.94 -2.51 -9.85
N PHE A 26 -5.75 -3.30 -9.15
CA PHE A 26 -6.14 -4.63 -9.62
C PHE A 26 -7.16 -4.52 -10.74
N ASP A 27 -7.12 -5.49 -11.66
CA ASP A 27 -8.09 -5.56 -12.75
C ASP A 27 -9.38 -6.20 -12.24
N THR A 28 -10.36 -5.37 -11.92
CA THR A 28 -11.64 -5.85 -11.41
C THR A 28 -12.63 -6.22 -12.52
N ASP A 29 -12.19 -6.18 -13.78
CA ASP A 29 -12.98 -6.73 -14.88
C ASP A 29 -12.83 -8.25 -14.99
N THR A 30 -11.82 -8.83 -14.36
CA THR A 30 -11.61 -10.28 -14.38
C THR A 30 -11.86 -10.89 -13.01
N MET A 31 -12.23 -12.16 -12.99
CA MET A 31 -12.42 -12.90 -11.74
C MET A 31 -11.08 -13.00 -10.98
N ASP A 32 -9.99 -13.27 -11.70
CA ASP A 32 -8.68 -13.40 -11.07
C ASP A 32 -8.26 -12.10 -10.39
N GLY A 33 -8.50 -10.97 -11.03
CA GLY A 33 -8.19 -9.67 -10.42
C GLY A 33 -9.02 -9.36 -9.19
N LYS A 34 -10.30 -9.70 -9.23
CA LYS A 34 -11.19 -9.54 -8.07
C LYS A 34 -10.73 -10.41 -6.90
N MET A 35 -10.37 -11.66 -7.19
CA MET A 35 -9.90 -12.58 -6.16
C MET A 35 -8.59 -12.12 -5.56
N ALA A 36 -7.67 -11.62 -6.38
CA ALA A 36 -6.40 -11.10 -5.88
C ALA A 36 -6.62 -9.90 -4.96
N LEU A 37 -7.50 -8.99 -5.34
CA LEU A 37 -7.84 -7.84 -4.50
C LEU A 37 -8.43 -8.28 -3.16
N TYR A 38 -9.42 -9.16 -3.21
CA TYR A 38 -10.08 -9.64 -2.00
C TYR A 38 -9.09 -10.33 -1.06
N ASN A 39 -8.27 -11.23 -1.60
CA ASN A 39 -7.31 -11.96 -0.80
C ASN A 39 -6.24 -11.04 -0.19
N ALA A 40 -5.78 -10.06 -0.95
CA ALA A 40 -4.83 -9.09 -0.43
C ALA A 40 -5.42 -8.31 0.75
N MET A 41 -6.70 -7.96 0.68
CA MET A 41 -7.35 -7.24 1.77
C MET A 41 -7.53 -8.10 3.01
N GLN A 42 -7.74 -9.41 2.85
CA GLN A 42 -8.16 -10.28 3.95
C GLN A 42 -7.00 -11.02 4.62
N THR A 43 -5.93 -11.34 3.88
CA THR A 43 -4.93 -12.29 4.36
C THR A 43 -3.52 -11.73 4.46
N ALA A 44 -3.37 -10.41 4.38
CA ALA A 44 -2.04 -9.80 4.41
C ALA A 44 -1.35 -9.98 5.76
N ASP A 45 -0.06 -10.31 5.71
CA ASP A 45 0.79 -10.36 6.90
C ASP A 45 1.17 -8.95 7.33
N LYS A 46 1.72 -8.83 8.53
CA LYS A 46 2.18 -7.54 9.04
C LYS A 46 3.51 -7.15 8.39
N VAL A 47 3.58 -5.92 7.88
CA VAL A 47 4.79 -5.39 7.28
C VAL A 47 5.98 -5.43 8.24
N ASP A 48 5.74 -5.14 9.52
CA ASP A 48 6.82 -5.04 10.51
C ASP A 48 7.53 -6.37 10.76
N GLU A 49 6.95 -7.49 10.34
CA GLU A 49 7.60 -8.79 10.42
C GLU A 49 8.46 -9.10 9.19
N HIS A 50 8.45 -8.21 8.19
CA HIS A 50 9.12 -8.44 6.91
C HIS A 50 9.98 -7.25 6.46
N LEU A 51 10.45 -6.46 7.42
CA LEU A 51 11.30 -5.30 7.12
C LEU A 51 12.63 -5.71 6.50
N ASN A 52 13.13 -4.88 5.62
CA ASN A 52 14.43 -5.04 4.95
C ASN A 52 14.52 -6.24 4.00
N LYS A 53 13.40 -6.88 3.69
CA LYS A 53 13.37 -7.98 2.74
C LYS A 53 12.95 -7.48 1.36
N PRO A 54 13.68 -7.84 0.29
CA PRO A 54 13.27 -7.44 -1.06
C PRO A 54 11.92 -8.07 -1.41
N LEU A 55 11.00 -7.24 -1.88
CA LEU A 55 9.68 -7.65 -2.31
C LEU A 55 9.52 -7.29 -3.79
N HIS A 56 9.02 -8.23 -4.57
CA HIS A 56 8.71 -8.03 -5.98
C HIS A 56 7.26 -7.55 -6.08
N VAL A 57 7.07 -6.24 -6.02
CA VAL A 57 5.75 -5.63 -5.89
C VAL A 57 5.06 -5.54 -7.24
N THR A 58 3.85 -6.06 -7.32
CA THR A 58 3.03 -6.02 -8.53
C THR A 58 1.81 -5.14 -8.36
N ASN A 59 1.39 -4.90 -7.13
CA ASN A 59 0.24 -4.03 -6.88
C ASN A 59 0.30 -3.50 -5.45
N VAL A 60 -0.47 -2.45 -5.19
CA VAL A 60 -0.58 -1.85 -3.86
C VAL A 60 -2.01 -1.37 -3.71
N LEU A 61 -2.59 -1.54 -2.53
CA LEU A 61 -3.88 -0.94 -2.24
C LEU A 61 -3.79 -0.08 -1.00
N ALA A 62 -4.65 0.90 -0.91
CA ALA A 62 -4.78 1.76 0.26
C ALA A 62 -6.25 1.85 0.65
N GLN A 63 -6.50 1.72 1.93
CA GLN A 63 -7.85 1.67 2.48
C GLN A 63 -7.92 2.60 3.69
N ALA A 64 -8.90 3.50 3.69
CA ALA A 64 -9.15 4.33 4.86
C ALA A 64 -9.78 3.46 5.96
N ILE A 65 -9.25 3.58 7.17
CA ILE A 65 -9.74 2.82 8.32
C ILE A 65 -9.94 3.75 9.50
N GLU A 66 -10.76 3.32 10.45
CA GLU A 66 -10.93 4.02 11.71
C GLU A 66 -10.11 3.31 12.79
N VAL A 67 -9.42 4.11 13.58
CA VAL A 67 -8.63 3.61 14.72
C VAL A 67 -9.20 4.22 15.99
N VAL A 68 -9.55 3.39 16.95
CA VAL A 68 -10.12 3.85 18.22
C VAL A 68 -9.03 3.87 19.27
N ASN A 69 -8.89 5.03 19.93
CA ASN A 69 -7.98 5.14 21.07
C ASN A 69 -8.65 4.47 22.27
N GLN A 70 -8.03 3.42 22.76
CA GLN A 70 -8.58 2.61 23.84
C GLN A 70 -8.73 3.38 25.16
N GLU A 71 -7.89 4.39 25.37
CA GLU A 71 -7.91 5.15 26.62
C GLU A 71 -8.96 6.26 26.61
N THR A 72 -9.13 6.93 25.46
CA THR A 72 -10.01 8.10 25.38
C THR A 72 -11.32 7.82 24.65
N GLY A 73 -11.41 6.71 23.91
CA GLY A 73 -12.54 6.42 23.05
C GLY A 73 -12.57 7.27 21.78
N GLU A 74 -11.55 8.08 21.55
CA GLU A 74 -11.48 8.94 20.38
C GLU A 74 -11.27 8.12 19.13
N VAL A 75 -11.99 8.47 18.04
CA VAL A 75 -11.90 7.79 16.75
C VAL A 75 -11.13 8.66 15.79
N ASN A 76 -10.07 8.11 15.24
CA ASN A 76 -9.24 8.78 14.23
C ASN A 76 -9.23 7.98 12.95
N THR A 77 -9.05 8.67 11.84
CA THR A 77 -8.91 8.02 10.53
C THR A 77 -7.44 7.75 10.26
N SER A 78 -7.15 6.57 9.74
CA SER A 78 -5.81 6.22 9.31
C SER A 78 -5.88 5.55 7.94
N THR A 79 -4.75 5.24 7.35
CA THR A 79 -4.68 4.57 6.06
C THR A 79 -3.98 3.22 6.23
N ARG A 80 -4.67 2.16 5.83
CA ARG A 80 -4.08 0.82 5.77
C ARG A 80 -3.55 0.62 4.37
N VAL A 81 -2.28 0.29 4.26
CA VAL A 81 -1.64 -0.01 2.98
C VAL A 81 -1.40 -1.51 2.91
N VAL A 82 -1.75 -2.13 1.79
CA VAL A 82 -1.42 -3.53 1.54
C VAL A 82 -0.54 -3.60 0.30
N ILE A 83 0.62 -4.21 0.46
CA ILE A 83 1.58 -4.41 -0.62
C ILE A 83 1.36 -5.81 -1.17
N HIS A 84 1.00 -5.90 -2.46
CA HIS A 84 0.82 -7.17 -3.15
C HIS A 84 2.08 -7.48 -3.93
N ALA A 85 2.79 -8.51 -3.51
CA ALA A 85 4.08 -8.88 -4.09
C ALA A 85 4.10 -10.37 -4.42
N GLU A 86 5.09 -10.79 -5.18
CA GLU A 86 5.26 -12.21 -5.50
C GLU A 86 5.49 -13.05 -4.25
N GLU A 87 6.07 -12.45 -3.22
CA GLU A 87 6.35 -13.11 -1.94
C GLU A 87 5.13 -13.22 -1.04
N GLY A 88 4.07 -12.48 -1.33
CA GLY A 88 2.86 -12.47 -0.53
C GLY A 88 2.25 -11.08 -0.43
N ASP A 89 1.30 -10.94 0.47
CA ASP A 89 0.64 -9.66 0.77
C ASP A 89 1.05 -9.18 2.15
N PHE A 90 1.39 -7.90 2.27
CA PHE A 90 1.91 -7.32 3.51
C PHE A 90 1.20 -6.01 3.81
N ALA A 91 0.76 -5.83 5.03
CA ALA A 91 -0.08 -4.69 5.39
C ALA A 91 0.46 -3.92 6.60
N ALA A 92 0.20 -2.63 6.59
CA ALA A 92 0.43 -1.77 7.74
C ALA A 92 -0.56 -0.61 7.74
N ALA A 93 -1.01 -0.22 8.92
CA ALA A 93 -1.76 1.02 9.09
C ALA A 93 -0.73 2.14 9.24
N SER A 94 -0.38 2.79 8.13
CA SER A 94 0.71 3.75 8.10
C SER A 94 0.47 4.83 7.04
N PRO A 95 0.06 6.02 7.45
CA PRO A 95 -0.02 7.15 6.52
C PRO A 95 1.34 7.47 5.87
N ALA A 96 2.44 7.29 6.60
CA ALA A 96 3.78 7.51 6.05
C ALA A 96 4.07 6.57 4.89
N LEU A 97 3.70 5.29 5.02
CA LEU A 97 3.90 4.31 3.96
C LEU A 97 3.04 4.63 2.75
N ALA A 98 1.79 5.05 2.98
CA ALA A 98 0.91 5.48 1.89
C ALA A 98 1.50 6.67 1.14
N HIS A 99 2.06 7.63 1.86
CA HIS A 99 2.70 8.80 1.27
C HIS A 99 3.93 8.40 0.46
N ALA A 100 4.73 7.47 0.98
CA ALA A 100 5.92 6.98 0.27
C ALA A 100 5.54 6.31 -1.06
N PHE A 101 4.47 5.51 -1.08
CA PHE A 101 3.98 4.93 -2.32
C PHE A 101 3.46 5.98 -3.28
N GLY A 102 2.80 7.02 -2.78
CA GLY A 102 2.36 8.14 -3.62
C GLY A 102 3.54 8.80 -4.34
N ASN A 103 4.63 9.05 -3.62
CA ASN A 103 5.84 9.59 -4.21
C ASN A 103 6.46 8.64 -5.24
N LEU A 104 6.46 7.34 -4.92
CA LEU A 104 6.99 6.33 -5.82
C LEU A 104 6.19 6.28 -7.13
N PHE A 105 4.87 6.33 -7.04
CA PHE A 105 4.01 6.32 -8.22
C PHE A 105 4.18 7.59 -9.07
N ALA A 106 4.49 8.71 -8.45
CA ALA A 106 4.75 9.95 -9.19
C ALA A 106 5.99 9.85 -10.06
N ILE A 107 6.94 9.00 -9.68
CA ILE A 107 8.19 8.81 -10.40
C ILE A 107 8.11 7.63 -11.38
N PHE A 108 7.61 6.49 -10.92
CA PHE A 108 7.63 5.24 -11.68
C PHE A 108 6.31 4.93 -12.39
N GLY A 109 5.28 5.73 -12.17
CA GLY A 109 3.94 5.40 -12.64
C GLY A 109 3.24 4.42 -11.71
N THR A 110 1.98 4.14 -11.99
CA THR A 110 1.17 3.25 -11.16
C THR A 110 1.39 1.79 -11.56
N PRO A 111 1.13 0.85 -10.66
CA PRO A 111 1.40 -0.58 -10.90
C PRO A 111 0.79 -1.15 -12.17
N ASP A 112 -0.37 -0.65 -12.58
CA ASP A 112 -1.02 -1.10 -13.82
C ASP A 112 -0.26 -0.72 -15.09
N THR A 113 0.74 0.16 -14.98
CA THR A 113 1.58 0.57 -16.11
C THR A 113 2.95 -0.09 -16.13
N TRP A 114 3.28 -0.87 -15.12
CA TRP A 114 4.62 -1.47 -15.01
C TRP A 114 4.74 -2.71 -15.90
N ASN A 115 5.91 -2.85 -16.54
CA ASN A 115 6.21 -4.01 -17.39
C ASN A 115 6.70 -5.21 -16.59
N HIS A 116 7.17 -4.97 -15.37
CA HIS A 116 7.68 -6.02 -14.48
C HIS A 116 7.46 -5.58 -13.04
N PRO A 117 7.54 -6.50 -12.07
CA PRO A 117 7.43 -6.11 -10.68
C PRO A 117 8.50 -5.09 -10.29
N LEU A 118 8.16 -4.18 -9.42
CA LEU A 118 9.11 -3.23 -8.88
C LEU A 118 9.70 -3.80 -7.59
N VAL A 119 11.01 -3.96 -7.54
CA VAL A 119 11.65 -4.58 -6.38
C VAL A 119 12.04 -3.51 -5.37
N LEU A 120 11.48 -3.61 -4.20
CA LEU A 120 11.73 -2.67 -3.11
C LEU A 120 11.72 -3.40 -1.77
N LYS A 121 12.12 -2.70 -0.75
CA LYS A 121 12.00 -3.20 0.62
C LYS A 121 11.39 -2.10 1.49
N VAL A 122 10.64 -2.52 2.50
CA VAL A 122 10.13 -1.60 3.50
C VAL A 122 11.16 -1.49 4.60
N VAL A 123 11.48 -0.27 4.98
CA VAL A 123 12.45 0.03 6.02
C VAL A 123 11.80 0.87 7.11
N GLU A 124 12.36 0.83 8.28
CA GLU A 124 11.92 1.67 9.39
C GLU A 124 12.95 2.76 9.60
N LYS A 125 12.49 4.00 9.68
CA LYS A 125 13.31 5.18 9.91
C LYS A 125 12.84 5.90 11.15
N LYS A 126 13.70 6.77 11.68
CA LYS A 126 13.34 7.64 12.80
C LYS A 126 13.32 9.08 12.33
N SER A 127 12.28 9.81 12.76
CA SER A 127 12.22 11.25 12.55
C SER A 127 13.16 11.96 13.53
N ARG A 128 13.34 13.25 13.34
CA ARG A 128 14.17 14.07 14.25
C ARG A 128 13.67 14.02 15.69
N ARG A 129 12.37 13.80 15.88
CA ARG A 129 11.75 13.72 17.20
C ARG A 129 11.80 12.32 17.80
N GLY A 130 12.41 11.37 17.09
CA GLY A 130 12.53 10.00 17.56
C GLY A 130 11.35 9.10 17.25
N PHE A 131 10.36 9.57 16.48
CA PHE A 131 9.23 8.74 16.07
C PHE A 131 9.65 7.82 14.94
N LYS A 132 9.24 6.57 15.02
CA LYS A 132 9.49 5.59 13.97
C LYS A 132 8.43 5.69 12.90
N PHE A 133 8.84 5.50 11.65
CA PHE A 133 7.91 5.45 10.52
C PHE A 133 8.45 4.53 9.43
N PHE A 134 7.55 4.00 8.62
CA PHE A 134 7.94 3.16 7.49
C PHE A 134 8.25 4.01 6.27
N ASP A 135 9.22 3.55 5.50
CA ASP A 135 9.60 4.17 4.24
C ASP A 135 9.98 3.07 3.26
N LEU A 136 10.25 3.44 2.03
CA LEU A 136 10.56 2.50 0.95
C LEU A 136 11.96 2.74 0.44
N GLU A 137 12.68 1.64 0.14
CA GLU A 137 13.96 1.71 -0.57
C GLU A 137 13.92 0.77 -1.76
N LEU A 138 14.34 1.26 -2.91
CA LEU A 138 14.40 0.43 -4.11
C LEU A 138 15.67 -0.40 -4.10
N VAL A 139 15.55 -1.63 -4.60
CA VAL A 139 16.67 -2.55 -4.72
C VAL A 139 17.21 -2.41 -6.15
N SER A 140 18.21 -1.54 -6.32
CA SER A 140 18.63 -1.05 -7.63
C SER A 140 19.07 -2.15 -8.60
N GLU A 141 19.79 -3.16 -8.13
CA GLU A 141 20.28 -4.22 -9.00
C GLU A 141 19.15 -5.07 -9.58
N LYS A 142 18.06 -5.23 -8.84
CA LYS A 142 16.93 -6.06 -9.25
C LYS A 142 15.97 -5.32 -10.18
N ASN A 143 16.06 -3.99 -10.24
CA ASN A 143 15.17 -3.17 -11.05
C ASN A 143 15.81 -2.67 -12.34
N ARG A 144 17.01 -3.15 -12.64
CA ARG A 144 17.68 -2.84 -13.89
C ARG A 144 17.17 -3.72 -15.00
N GLY A 145 16.94 -3.14 -16.10
CA GLY A 145 16.65 -3.91 -17.21
C GLY A 145 15.63 -3.86 -18.06
#